data_9f23d94a5caa674258abf3ea9e55421f
#
_entry.id   9f23d94a5caa674258abf3ea9e55421f
#
_cell.length_a   1.000
_cell.length_b   1.000
_cell.length_c   1.000
_cell.angle_alpha   90.00
_cell.angle_beta   90.00
_cell.angle_gamma   90.00
#
_symmetry.space_group_name_H-M   'P 1'
#
loop_
_entity.id
_entity.type
_entity.pdbx_description
1 polymer ?
#
loop_
_entity_poly.entity_id
_entity_poly.type
_entity_poly.pdbx_seq_one_letter_code
_entity_poly.pdbx_strand_id
1 'polypeptide(L)'
;MCAAASSISFGQGNSACLTCHGEKGMTMVRNGKSVSISVDAAQFAKSAHGQMECASCHEGFSASDIPHAKRIRPVNCLSCHNDQQFQGVAASVHGKTPSGAQAATCADCHSTHAIAKLSDKSEDARKLFAVSACAPCHRAQEANFMASDHGVALSSGVAGAPTCIDCHDEHNVKRPSDETAQTSRKNLSSTCLHCHRDNKDVREKVGPSAGFISSYENSVHARAIRQGNEAAATCIDCHGSHEMRKGNNPASKVARKNIAGTCGGCHADVLEQYRGSIHGTAFASGVDASATCTDCHGEHNILSPKDNASPVSAKNVSSQVCSPCHASVKLTEKFGLAADRFQSFSDSYHGLAGKAGSVEVANCASCHGVHDIKPSSDSTSRISKKNLARTCGTCHPGANENFTKGAVHVLATSSNDRLLYLVSSGYILLIVLVIGGMIVHNALDFVRKSKRQLMYRRGQLQHHRAGHRLYLRMSLGERIQHGLLVASFCTLVLTGFALKFPDAWWVAPIRELSPFAFAARGILHRIAAVVMVISGLYHIYYITAVPRGKRLFRDLLPVPKDFSDAWQVMKYNLGLSQEKPLFGRFSYIEKSEYWALVWG
;
A
#
# COMPACT_ATOMS: atom_id res chain seq x y z
N MET A 1 35.10 66.59 0.99
CA MET A 1 34.04 65.58 1.21
C MET A 1 32.83 66.26 1.77
N CYS A 2 31.90 66.73 0.90
CA CYS A 2 30.62 67.29 1.34
C CYS A 2 29.67 66.16 1.65
N ALA A 3 29.29 66.00 2.91
CA ALA A 3 28.20 65.12 3.30
C ALA A 3 26.90 65.76 2.81
N ALA A 4 26.25 65.16 1.82
CA ALA A 4 24.92 65.54 1.41
C ALA A 4 23.93 65.07 2.51
N ALA A 5 23.49 66.03 3.32
CA ALA A 5 22.36 65.84 4.21
C ALA A 5 21.10 65.68 3.33
N SER A 6 20.59 64.45 3.24
CA SER A 6 19.30 64.18 2.61
C SER A 6 18.22 64.86 3.46
N SER A 7 17.73 66.00 2.98
CA SER A 7 16.62 66.73 3.59
C SER A 7 15.35 65.85 3.46
N ILE A 8 14.82 65.36 4.59
CA ILE A 8 13.56 64.67 4.68
C ILE A 8 12.46 65.72 4.42
N SER A 9 11.78 65.61 3.26
CA SER A 9 10.66 66.51 2.92
C SER A 9 9.38 65.99 3.60
N PHE A 10 8.90 66.73 4.59
CA PHE A 10 7.56 66.55 5.18
C PHE A 10 6.55 67.41 4.43
N GLY A 11 5.28 67.01 4.38
CA GLY A 11 4.18 67.89 4.02
C GLY A 11 4.19 69.16 4.91
N GLN A 12 3.87 70.34 4.37
CA GLN A 12 4.06 71.64 5.03
C GLN A 12 3.40 71.75 6.42
N GLY A 13 2.38 70.91 6.74
CA GLY A 13 1.70 70.90 8.04
C GLY A 13 2.34 69.98 9.12
N ASN A 14 3.22 69.03 8.71
CA ASN A 14 3.73 68.01 9.65
C ASN A 14 4.77 68.56 10.65
N SER A 15 5.53 69.60 10.28
CA SER A 15 6.55 70.21 11.12
C SER A 15 5.95 70.80 12.42
N ALA A 16 4.79 71.39 12.36
CA ALA A 16 4.10 71.95 13.52
C ALA A 16 3.70 70.86 14.52
N CYS A 17 3.17 69.74 14.05
CA CYS A 17 2.80 68.62 14.92
C CYS A 17 4.05 67.93 15.54
N LEU A 18 5.10 67.76 14.75
CA LEU A 18 6.34 67.10 15.17
C LEU A 18 7.19 67.96 16.14
N THR A 19 6.94 69.27 16.24
CA THR A 19 7.55 70.12 17.27
C THR A 19 7.28 69.60 18.69
N CYS A 20 6.09 69.07 18.93
CA CYS A 20 5.73 68.49 20.23
C CYS A 20 5.79 66.93 20.15
N HIS A 21 5.12 66.33 19.16
CA HIS A 21 5.02 64.89 19.07
C HIS A 21 6.32 64.21 18.61
N GLY A 22 7.33 64.93 18.11
CA GLY A 22 8.68 64.45 17.85
C GLY A 22 9.55 64.31 19.09
N GLU A 23 9.16 64.89 20.21
CA GLU A 23 9.91 64.82 21.46
C GLU A 23 9.81 63.45 22.11
N LYS A 24 10.97 62.83 22.38
CA LYS A 24 11.03 61.53 23.07
C LYS A 24 10.53 61.67 24.52
N GLY A 25 9.62 60.79 24.92
CA GLY A 25 9.09 60.75 26.27
C GLY A 25 7.75 61.48 26.43
N MET A 26 7.20 62.10 25.38
CA MET A 26 5.87 62.68 25.43
C MET A 26 4.81 61.62 25.70
N THR A 27 4.06 61.72 26.77
CA THR A 27 3.06 60.72 27.17
C THR A 27 1.73 61.37 27.52
N MET A 28 0.66 60.59 27.40
CA MET A 28 -0.66 60.91 27.92
C MET A 28 -1.20 59.81 28.82
N VAL A 29 -2.08 60.14 29.74
CA VAL A 29 -2.80 59.13 30.54
C VAL A 29 -4.06 58.69 29.77
N ARG A 30 -4.15 57.40 29.38
CA ARG A 30 -5.33 56.82 28.78
C ARG A 30 -5.77 55.62 29.60
N ASN A 31 -7.00 55.58 30.06
CA ASN A 31 -7.53 54.53 30.93
C ASN A 31 -6.63 54.23 32.16
N GLY A 32 -6.07 55.23 32.80
CA GLY A 32 -5.18 55.10 33.96
C GLY A 32 -3.75 54.65 33.67
N LYS A 33 -3.40 54.43 32.39
CA LYS A 33 -2.05 54.04 31.96
C LYS A 33 -1.38 55.18 31.20
N SER A 34 -0.07 55.40 31.48
CA SER A 34 0.75 56.28 30.65
C SER A 34 1.06 55.68 29.32
N VAL A 35 0.65 56.33 28.23
CA VAL A 35 0.85 55.89 26.86
C VAL A 35 1.72 56.92 26.13
N SER A 36 2.75 56.49 25.44
CA SER A 36 3.57 57.38 24.60
C SER A 36 2.72 57.92 23.44
N ILE A 37 2.84 59.23 23.22
CA ILE A 37 2.26 59.92 22.06
C ILE A 37 3.36 60.55 21.20
N SER A 38 4.63 60.15 21.41
CA SER A 38 5.74 60.57 20.58
C SER A 38 5.76 59.80 19.25
N VAL A 39 6.13 60.48 18.18
CA VAL A 39 6.26 59.96 16.83
C VAL A 39 7.71 60.08 16.37
N ASP A 40 8.33 58.97 16.01
CA ASP A 40 9.65 59.00 15.36
C ASP A 40 9.50 59.56 13.94
N ALA A 41 9.90 60.81 13.76
CA ALA A 41 9.76 61.53 12.50
C ALA A 41 10.55 60.82 11.33
N ALA A 42 11.70 60.21 11.64
CA ALA A 42 12.49 59.53 10.62
C ALA A 42 11.87 58.19 10.19
N GLN A 43 11.27 57.48 11.14
CA GLN A 43 10.51 56.26 10.84
C GLN A 43 9.22 56.57 10.09
N PHE A 44 8.49 57.61 10.51
CA PHE A 44 7.29 58.04 9.79
C PHE A 44 7.58 58.41 8.34
N ALA A 45 8.62 59.23 8.10
CA ALA A 45 9.01 59.62 6.73
C ALA A 45 9.34 58.46 5.81
N LYS A 46 9.81 57.34 6.37
CA LYS A 46 10.11 56.09 5.62
C LYS A 46 8.91 55.13 5.52
N SER A 47 7.80 55.46 6.19
CA SER A 47 6.60 54.63 6.20
C SER A 47 5.84 54.69 4.87
N ALA A 48 4.90 53.77 4.64
CA ALA A 48 4.02 53.79 3.48
C ALA A 48 3.24 55.11 3.33
N HIS A 49 2.95 55.80 4.44
CA HIS A 49 2.21 57.04 4.50
C HIS A 49 3.10 58.27 4.81
N GLY A 50 4.43 58.12 4.75
CA GLY A 50 5.38 59.16 5.13
C GLY A 50 5.33 60.47 4.35
N GLN A 51 4.65 60.50 3.20
CA GLN A 51 4.39 61.67 2.39
C GLN A 51 3.04 62.33 2.69
N MET A 52 2.22 61.73 3.59
CA MET A 52 0.89 62.27 3.91
C MET A 52 1.00 63.25 5.08
N GLU A 53 0.05 64.20 5.16
CA GLU A 53 -0.08 65.07 6.32
C GLU A 53 -0.70 64.34 7.52
N CYS A 54 -0.30 64.71 8.73
CA CYS A 54 -0.84 64.11 9.96
C CYS A 54 -2.35 64.26 10.04
N ALA A 55 -2.90 65.41 9.60
CA ALA A 55 -4.34 65.71 9.54
C ALA A 55 -5.12 64.81 8.53
N SER A 56 -4.46 64.15 7.57
CA SER A 56 -5.11 63.21 6.66
C SER A 56 -5.64 61.96 7.38
N CYS A 57 -5.01 61.56 8.49
CA CYS A 57 -5.44 60.45 9.33
C CYS A 57 -6.10 60.92 10.63
N HIS A 58 -5.63 62.03 11.19
CA HIS A 58 -6.14 62.64 12.42
C HIS A 58 -7.14 63.72 12.08
N GLU A 59 -8.32 63.33 11.63
CA GLU A 59 -9.39 64.22 11.21
C GLU A 59 -9.82 65.22 12.30
N GLY A 60 -10.04 66.47 11.95
CA GLY A 60 -10.49 67.53 12.84
C GLY A 60 -9.36 68.25 13.57
N PHE A 61 -8.10 68.04 13.16
CA PHE A 61 -6.95 68.79 13.64
C PHE A 61 -6.37 69.68 12.55
N SER A 62 -5.99 70.89 12.96
CA SER A 62 -5.26 71.84 12.09
C SER A 62 -3.94 72.24 12.78
N ALA A 63 -2.92 72.48 12.00
CA ALA A 63 -1.64 72.98 12.51
C ALA A 63 -1.74 74.35 13.16
N SER A 64 -2.87 75.08 12.91
CA SER A 64 -3.16 76.36 13.53
C SER A 64 -3.83 76.27 14.92
N ASP A 65 -4.37 75.07 15.29
CA ASP A 65 -5.14 74.92 16.54
C ASP A 65 -4.27 74.24 17.63
N ILE A 66 -3.22 74.93 18.11
CA ILE A 66 -2.32 74.41 19.13
C ILE A 66 -2.46 75.29 20.36
N PRO A 67 -2.77 74.72 21.55
CA PRO A 67 -2.97 73.32 21.92
C PRO A 67 -4.35 72.79 21.49
N HIS A 68 -4.38 71.61 20.91
CA HIS A 68 -5.60 70.97 20.46
C HIS A 68 -6.32 70.14 21.51
N ALA A 69 -7.54 69.66 21.24
CA ALA A 69 -8.31 68.86 22.17
C ALA A 69 -7.58 67.55 22.54
N LYS A 70 -7.66 67.11 23.80
CA LYS A 70 -6.98 65.91 24.33
C LYS A 70 -7.57 64.58 23.76
N ARG A 71 -8.78 64.59 23.24
CA ARG A 71 -9.41 63.35 22.65
C ARG A 71 -9.42 63.41 21.13
N ILE A 72 -8.81 62.43 20.55
CA ILE A 72 -8.75 62.25 19.12
C ILE A 72 -9.77 61.17 18.73
N ARG A 73 -10.47 61.33 17.61
CA ARG A 73 -11.24 60.27 17.01
C ARG A 73 -10.29 59.15 16.60
N PRO A 74 -10.66 57.87 16.81
CA PRO A 74 -9.87 56.76 16.29
C PRO A 74 -9.71 56.89 14.76
N VAL A 75 -8.49 56.68 14.26
CA VAL A 75 -8.20 56.72 12.84
C VAL A 75 -8.96 55.59 12.13
N ASN A 76 -9.70 55.94 11.09
CA ASN A 76 -10.42 54.97 10.26
C ASN A 76 -9.64 54.66 8.98
N CYS A 77 -8.88 53.61 8.99
CA CYS A 77 -8.10 53.18 7.80
C CYS A 77 -8.99 52.85 6.60
N LEU A 78 -10.23 52.39 6.85
CA LEU A 78 -11.18 52.01 5.78
C LEU A 78 -11.75 53.20 5.02
N SER A 79 -11.52 54.45 5.45
CA SER A 79 -11.89 55.63 4.68
C SER A 79 -11.11 55.74 3.38
N CYS A 80 -9.90 55.18 3.33
CA CYS A 80 -9.06 55.12 2.12
C CYS A 80 -8.85 53.70 1.64
N HIS A 81 -8.72 52.73 2.52
CA HIS A 81 -8.55 51.30 2.24
C HIS A 81 -9.92 50.61 2.21
N ASN A 82 -10.73 50.86 1.22
CA ASN A 82 -12.13 50.40 1.14
C ASN A 82 -12.32 49.16 0.24
N ASP A 83 -11.26 48.60 -0.28
CA ASP A 83 -11.32 47.36 -1.07
C ASP A 83 -11.89 46.20 -0.24
N GLN A 84 -12.59 45.30 -0.92
CA GLN A 84 -13.30 44.19 -0.28
C GLN A 84 -12.41 43.32 0.59
N GLN A 85 -11.16 43.13 0.24
CA GLN A 85 -10.18 42.37 1.02
C GLN A 85 -9.95 42.99 2.42
N PHE A 86 -9.90 44.31 2.56
CA PHE A 86 -9.69 44.97 3.84
C PHE A 86 -10.95 45.00 4.71
N GLN A 87 -12.14 45.00 4.08
CA GLN A 87 -13.42 44.91 4.80
C GLN A 87 -13.61 43.55 5.48
N GLY A 88 -12.90 42.52 5.04
CA GLY A 88 -12.89 41.17 5.64
C GLY A 88 -12.52 41.17 7.13
N VAL A 89 -11.70 42.12 7.60
CA VAL A 89 -11.27 42.22 9.00
C VAL A 89 -12.45 42.31 9.95
N ALA A 90 -13.47 43.11 9.63
CA ALA A 90 -14.66 43.25 10.48
C ALA A 90 -15.47 41.94 10.63
N ALA A 91 -15.40 41.06 9.65
CA ALA A 91 -16.04 39.75 9.64
C ALA A 91 -15.15 38.65 10.22
N SER A 92 -13.85 38.91 10.37
CA SER A 92 -12.85 37.95 10.84
C SER A 92 -12.96 37.70 12.36
N VAL A 93 -12.19 36.74 12.86
CA VAL A 93 -12.05 36.48 14.33
C VAL A 93 -11.48 37.68 15.09
N HIS A 94 -10.71 38.54 14.41
CA HIS A 94 -10.13 39.73 15.00
C HIS A 94 -11.13 40.90 15.12
N GLY A 95 -12.13 40.96 14.22
CA GLY A 95 -13.22 41.94 14.29
C GLY A 95 -14.38 41.55 15.21
N LYS A 96 -14.62 40.22 15.35
CA LYS A 96 -15.73 39.67 16.15
C LYS A 96 -15.19 38.89 17.35
N THR A 97 -15.10 39.55 18.53
CA THR A 97 -14.73 38.83 19.74
C THR A 97 -15.96 38.37 20.50
N PRO A 98 -16.06 37.03 20.80
CA PRO A 98 -17.23 36.48 21.50
C PRO A 98 -17.36 36.92 22.95
N SER A 99 -16.28 37.44 23.57
CA SER A 99 -16.16 37.67 25.02
C SER A 99 -15.99 39.11 25.43
N GLY A 100 -16.21 40.08 24.53
CA GLY A 100 -16.00 41.52 24.86
C GLY A 100 -14.52 41.91 25.02
N ALA A 101 -13.57 41.03 24.69
CA ALA A 101 -12.16 41.38 24.62
C ALA A 101 -11.91 42.39 23.49
N GLN A 102 -10.90 43.24 23.63
CA GLN A 102 -10.56 44.24 22.62
C GLN A 102 -10.21 43.54 21.30
N ALA A 103 -10.95 43.85 20.25
CA ALA A 103 -10.67 43.36 18.89
C ALA A 103 -9.30 43.91 18.43
N ALA A 104 -8.59 43.16 17.61
CA ALA A 104 -7.39 43.66 16.96
C ALA A 104 -7.78 44.71 15.91
N THR A 105 -7.02 45.77 15.82
CA THR A 105 -7.18 46.86 14.85
C THR A 105 -6.12 46.73 13.74
N CYS A 106 -6.27 47.49 12.65
CA CYS A 106 -5.26 47.53 11.58
C CYS A 106 -3.86 47.88 12.16
N ALA A 107 -3.81 48.78 13.13
CA ALA A 107 -2.57 49.23 13.74
C ALA A 107 -1.87 48.15 14.58
N ASP A 108 -2.59 47.19 15.11
CA ASP A 108 -1.98 46.10 15.91
C ASP A 108 -1.13 45.17 15.03
N CYS A 109 -1.46 45.03 13.73
CA CYS A 109 -0.69 44.25 12.77
C CYS A 109 0.27 45.13 11.96
N HIS A 110 -0.17 46.32 11.52
CA HIS A 110 0.60 47.15 10.61
C HIS A 110 1.39 48.28 11.29
N SER A 111 1.31 48.39 12.61
CA SER A 111 1.85 49.54 13.33
C SER A 111 1.04 50.83 13.10
N THR A 112 1.40 51.92 13.78
CA THR A 112 0.70 53.21 13.67
C THR A 112 1.38 54.17 12.69
N HIS A 113 2.55 54.66 13.04
CA HIS A 113 3.31 55.66 12.29
C HIS A 113 4.46 55.09 11.48
N ALA A 114 4.89 53.83 11.80
CA ALA A 114 5.97 53.14 11.11
C ALA A 114 5.43 52.03 10.16
N ILE A 115 4.31 52.30 9.47
CA ILE A 115 3.66 51.34 8.59
C ILE A 115 4.61 50.92 7.47
N ALA A 116 4.93 49.64 7.44
CA ALA A 116 5.89 49.09 6.48
C ALA A 116 5.40 49.23 5.01
N LYS A 117 6.24 49.77 4.13
CA LYS A 117 5.97 49.80 2.70
C LYS A 117 6.30 48.45 2.11
N LEU A 118 5.32 47.56 2.04
CA LEU A 118 5.52 46.15 1.63
C LEU A 118 5.89 46.02 0.16
N SER A 119 5.47 46.95 -0.73
CA SER A 119 5.87 47.00 -2.13
C SER A 119 7.39 47.07 -2.35
N ASP A 120 8.09 47.71 -1.45
CA ASP A 120 9.54 47.95 -1.58
C ASP A 120 10.39 46.84 -0.92
N LYS A 121 9.73 45.84 -0.31
CA LYS A 121 10.40 44.70 0.33
C LYS A 121 10.53 43.52 -0.61
N SER A 122 11.63 42.76 -0.46
CA SER A 122 11.78 41.47 -1.07
C SER A 122 10.66 40.52 -0.64
N GLU A 123 10.41 39.47 -1.41
CA GLU A 123 9.40 38.46 -1.05
C GLU A 123 9.64 37.84 0.32
N ASP A 124 10.90 37.49 0.62
CA ASP A 124 11.26 36.92 1.93
C ASP A 124 11.01 37.90 3.08
N ALA A 125 11.32 39.19 2.89
CA ALA A 125 11.06 40.20 3.90
C ALA A 125 9.55 40.43 4.12
N ARG A 126 8.71 40.28 3.10
CA ARG A 126 7.24 40.34 3.23
C ARG A 126 6.72 39.12 3.98
N LYS A 127 7.26 37.94 3.70
CA LYS A 127 6.90 36.69 4.37
C LYS A 127 7.26 36.74 5.87
N LEU A 128 8.45 37.16 6.19
CA LEU A 128 8.86 37.34 7.60
C LEU A 128 8.03 38.42 8.32
N PHE A 129 7.63 39.47 7.63
CA PHE A 129 6.73 40.47 8.17
C PHE A 129 5.37 39.86 8.57
N ALA A 130 4.80 38.99 7.73
CA ALA A 130 3.53 38.30 8.03
C ALA A 130 3.63 37.50 9.34
N VAL A 131 4.73 36.79 9.58
CA VAL A 131 4.96 36.06 10.82
C VAL A 131 5.11 37.02 12.01
N SER A 132 5.92 38.07 11.86
CA SER A 132 6.19 39.04 12.92
C SER A 132 4.95 39.86 13.33
N ALA A 133 3.99 40.06 12.41
CA ALA A 133 2.74 40.74 12.70
C ALA A 133 1.81 39.93 13.63
N CYS A 134 1.85 38.61 13.52
CA CYS A 134 1.04 37.70 14.34
C CYS A 134 1.68 37.38 15.69
N ALA A 135 3.01 37.33 15.76
CA ALA A 135 3.82 36.89 16.90
C ALA A 135 3.52 37.61 18.24
N PRO A 136 3.27 38.93 18.29
CA PRO A 136 3.03 39.63 19.58
C PRO A 136 1.89 39.02 20.40
N CYS A 137 0.85 38.52 19.72
CA CYS A 137 -0.33 37.93 20.38
C CYS A 137 -0.30 36.39 20.33
N HIS A 138 0.27 35.79 19.29
CA HIS A 138 0.30 34.33 19.01
C HIS A 138 1.70 33.71 19.22
N ARG A 139 2.37 34.06 20.34
CA ARG A 139 3.76 33.66 20.65
C ARG A 139 4.01 32.15 20.61
N ALA A 140 3.07 31.36 21.15
CA ALA A 140 3.22 29.92 21.22
C ALA A 140 3.13 29.28 19.81
N GLN A 141 2.21 29.78 18.99
CA GLN A 141 2.04 29.31 17.61
C GLN A 141 3.24 29.71 16.74
N GLU A 142 3.73 30.94 16.90
CA GLU A 142 4.92 31.42 16.22
C GLU A 142 6.15 30.57 16.57
N ALA A 143 6.41 30.35 17.88
CA ALA A 143 7.54 29.53 18.31
C ALA A 143 7.48 28.10 17.76
N ASN A 144 6.30 27.47 17.79
CA ASN A 144 6.11 26.14 17.22
C ASN A 144 6.30 26.12 15.70
N PHE A 145 5.74 27.15 15.03
CA PHE A 145 5.88 27.26 13.57
C PHE A 145 7.34 27.47 13.15
N MET A 146 8.06 28.38 13.81
CA MET A 146 9.48 28.65 13.51
C MET A 146 10.38 27.44 13.78
N ALA A 147 10.00 26.56 14.72
CA ALA A 147 10.68 25.30 15.02
C ALA A 147 10.25 24.14 14.10
N SER A 148 9.25 24.34 13.25
CA SER A 148 8.78 23.36 12.28
C SER A 148 9.62 23.35 10.99
N ASP A 149 9.44 22.32 10.14
CA ASP A 149 10.12 22.32 8.84
C ASP A 149 9.65 23.45 7.92
N HIS A 150 8.41 23.93 8.06
CA HIS A 150 7.93 25.12 7.36
C HIS A 150 8.65 26.39 7.81
N GLY A 151 8.77 26.59 9.11
CA GLY A 151 9.46 27.75 9.67
C GLY A 151 10.97 27.75 9.38
N VAL A 152 11.61 26.55 9.42
CA VAL A 152 13.00 26.38 9.03
C VAL A 152 13.18 26.69 7.55
N ALA A 153 12.30 26.21 6.67
CA ALA A 153 12.34 26.52 5.25
C ALA A 153 12.18 28.03 4.99
N LEU A 154 11.24 28.68 5.70
CA LEU A 154 11.02 30.12 5.62
C LEU A 154 12.27 30.90 6.06
N SER A 155 12.83 30.57 7.21
CA SER A 155 14.05 31.22 7.73
C SER A 155 15.26 31.05 6.85
N SER A 156 15.30 29.94 6.08
CA SER A 156 16.37 29.64 5.13
C SER A 156 16.14 30.25 3.74
N GLY A 157 15.10 31.06 3.55
CA GLY A 157 14.79 31.68 2.25
C GLY A 157 14.37 30.70 1.17
N VAL A 158 13.78 29.55 1.56
CA VAL A 158 13.33 28.55 0.58
C VAL A 158 12.10 29.06 -0.17
N ALA A 159 12.20 29.22 -1.48
CA ALA A 159 11.08 29.66 -2.32
C ALA A 159 9.87 28.73 -2.14
N GLY A 160 8.68 29.30 -1.98
CA GLY A 160 7.44 28.56 -1.71
C GLY A 160 7.23 28.15 -0.25
N ALA A 161 8.16 28.48 0.68
CA ALA A 161 7.91 28.27 2.11
C ALA A 161 6.69 29.08 2.58
N PRO A 162 5.74 28.44 3.30
CA PRO A 162 4.52 29.10 3.73
C PRO A 162 4.74 30.01 4.94
N THR A 163 3.77 30.87 5.19
CA THR A 163 3.65 31.74 6.36
C THR A 163 2.30 31.52 7.05
N CYS A 164 2.00 32.29 8.09
CA CYS A 164 0.71 32.22 8.78
C CYS A 164 -0.47 32.48 7.83
N ILE A 165 -0.32 33.45 6.92
CA ILE A 165 -1.42 33.89 6.05
C ILE A 165 -1.73 32.92 4.92
N ASP A 166 -0.78 32.07 4.52
CA ASP A 166 -0.99 31.06 3.48
C ASP A 166 -1.99 29.97 3.94
N CYS A 167 -2.12 29.76 5.25
CA CYS A 167 -3.07 28.81 5.82
C CYS A 167 -4.30 29.50 6.41
N HIS A 168 -4.14 30.69 7.00
CA HIS A 168 -5.18 31.35 7.79
C HIS A 168 -5.87 32.52 7.09
N ASP A 169 -5.41 32.89 5.90
CA ASP A 169 -5.77 34.16 5.26
C ASP A 169 -5.17 35.38 6.00
N GLU A 170 -5.21 36.54 5.41
CA GLU A 170 -4.60 37.76 5.98
C GLU A 170 -5.59 38.67 6.67
N HIS A 171 -6.64 39.10 5.97
CA HIS A 171 -7.63 40.05 6.49
C HIS A 171 -8.96 39.38 6.87
N ASN A 172 -9.23 38.18 6.37
CA ASN A 172 -10.46 37.45 6.64
C ASN A 172 -10.18 36.15 7.44
N VAL A 173 -9.35 36.29 8.48
CA VAL A 173 -8.97 35.13 9.32
C VAL A 173 -10.22 34.57 10.00
N LYS A 174 -10.49 33.27 9.75
CA LYS A 174 -11.65 32.54 10.28
C LYS A 174 -11.22 31.45 11.25
N ARG A 175 -12.14 31.08 12.17
CA ARG A 175 -11.93 29.95 13.06
C ARG A 175 -11.95 28.63 12.26
N PRO A 176 -11.18 27.61 12.65
CA PRO A 176 -11.26 26.29 12.01
C PRO A 176 -12.66 25.64 12.05
N SER A 177 -13.53 26.09 12.98
CA SER A 177 -14.94 25.65 13.05
C SER A 177 -15.86 26.32 12.03
N ASP A 178 -15.40 27.35 11.33
CA ASP A 178 -16.13 27.95 10.21
C ASP A 178 -15.87 27.10 8.95
N GLU A 179 -16.92 26.54 8.37
CA GLU A 179 -16.79 25.67 7.17
C GLU A 179 -16.13 26.36 5.98
N THR A 180 -16.16 27.69 5.93
CA THR A 180 -15.54 28.49 4.87
C THR A 180 -14.08 28.83 5.13
N ALA A 181 -13.56 28.53 6.34
CA ALA A 181 -12.14 28.72 6.66
C ALA A 181 -11.26 27.76 5.83
N GLN A 182 -10.11 28.25 5.36
CA GLN A 182 -9.10 27.38 4.72
C GLN A 182 -8.61 26.29 5.67
N THR A 183 -8.57 26.59 6.97
CA THR A 183 -8.16 25.66 8.03
C THR A 183 -9.30 24.81 8.59
N SER A 184 -10.51 24.88 8.05
CA SER A 184 -11.59 23.97 8.44
C SER A 184 -11.25 22.54 8.04
N ARG A 185 -11.73 21.56 8.80
CA ARG A 185 -11.46 20.14 8.52
C ARG A 185 -11.85 19.74 7.08
N LYS A 186 -12.90 20.34 6.56
CA LYS A 186 -13.42 20.11 5.21
C LYS A 186 -12.46 20.62 4.11
N ASN A 187 -11.81 21.78 4.34
CA ASN A 187 -10.97 22.45 3.37
C ASN A 187 -9.47 22.15 3.55
N LEU A 188 -9.08 21.59 4.69
CA LEU A 188 -7.68 21.47 5.08
C LEU A 188 -6.83 20.69 4.09
N SER A 189 -7.37 19.59 3.49
CA SER A 189 -6.62 18.83 2.49
C SER A 189 -6.33 19.66 1.24
N SER A 190 -7.29 20.45 0.77
CA SER A 190 -7.07 21.33 -0.39
C SER A 190 -6.07 22.45 -0.08
N THR A 191 -6.10 23.01 1.13
CA THR A 191 -5.12 24.00 1.59
C THR A 191 -3.69 23.46 1.55
N CYS A 192 -3.47 22.25 2.07
CA CYS A 192 -2.15 21.63 2.03
C CYS A 192 -1.74 21.25 0.60
N LEU A 193 -2.66 20.66 -0.18
CA LEU A 193 -2.38 20.20 -1.52
C LEU A 193 -2.14 21.34 -2.52
N HIS A 194 -2.67 22.53 -2.26
CA HIS A 194 -2.39 23.72 -3.04
C HIS A 194 -0.88 23.97 -3.23
N CYS A 195 -0.09 23.76 -2.15
CA CYS A 195 1.36 23.86 -2.23
C CYS A 195 2.01 22.51 -2.56
N HIS A 196 1.67 21.46 -1.81
CA HIS A 196 2.37 20.17 -1.91
C HIS A 196 2.10 19.40 -3.20
N ARG A 197 1.00 19.66 -3.91
CA ARG A 197 0.66 19.06 -5.21
C ARG A 197 0.77 20.07 -6.35
N ASP A 198 0.19 21.26 -6.17
CA ASP A 198 -0.10 22.17 -7.30
C ASP A 198 1.04 23.18 -7.52
N ASN A 199 1.80 23.55 -6.47
CA ASN A 199 2.96 24.44 -6.61
C ASN A 199 4.18 23.67 -7.09
N LYS A 200 4.71 24.04 -8.28
CA LYS A 200 5.84 23.39 -8.91
C LYS A 200 7.12 23.45 -8.06
N ASP A 201 7.42 24.63 -7.51
CA ASP A 201 8.67 24.83 -6.74
C ASP A 201 8.67 24.02 -5.44
N VAL A 202 7.52 23.91 -4.77
CA VAL A 202 7.34 23.07 -3.59
C VAL A 202 7.41 21.59 -3.95
N ARG A 203 6.72 21.19 -5.03
CA ARG A 203 6.68 19.79 -5.48
C ARG A 203 8.06 19.26 -5.85
N GLU A 204 8.90 20.06 -6.50
CA GLU A 204 10.28 19.67 -6.83
C GLU A 204 11.14 19.43 -5.57
N LYS A 205 10.90 20.19 -4.50
CA LYS A 205 11.61 20.04 -3.22
C LYS A 205 11.08 18.89 -2.37
N VAL A 206 9.78 18.63 -2.42
CA VAL A 206 9.16 17.47 -1.76
C VAL A 206 9.48 16.17 -2.51
N GLY A 207 9.84 16.26 -3.82
CA GLY A 207 10.28 15.15 -4.65
C GLY A 207 9.17 14.12 -4.94
N PRO A 208 9.50 12.81 -5.06
CA PRO A 208 8.54 11.76 -5.39
C PRO A 208 7.34 11.66 -4.43
N SER A 209 7.48 12.21 -3.22
CA SER A 209 6.41 12.22 -2.20
C SER A 209 5.18 13.04 -2.62
N ALA A 210 5.31 13.97 -3.58
CA ALA A 210 4.19 14.83 -3.98
C ALA A 210 2.98 14.04 -4.54
N GLY A 211 3.22 13.03 -5.38
CA GLY A 211 2.17 12.13 -5.86
C GLY A 211 1.58 11.25 -4.77
N PHE A 212 2.40 10.87 -3.82
CA PHE A 212 2.03 10.05 -2.68
C PHE A 212 1.11 10.80 -1.69
N ILE A 213 1.41 12.09 -1.44
CA ILE A 213 0.58 12.96 -0.58
C ILE A 213 -0.83 13.10 -1.17
N SER A 214 -0.97 13.28 -2.49
CA SER A 214 -2.28 13.41 -3.13
C SER A 214 -3.15 12.16 -3.01
N SER A 215 -2.55 10.99 -2.75
CA SER A 215 -3.28 9.75 -2.56
C SER A 215 -4.16 9.74 -1.31
N TYR A 216 -3.93 10.66 -0.35
CA TYR A 216 -4.80 10.87 0.81
C TYR A 216 -6.27 11.10 0.40
N GLU A 217 -6.52 11.77 -0.73
CA GLU A 217 -7.88 12.05 -1.21
C GLU A 217 -8.70 10.77 -1.46
N ASN A 218 -8.03 9.64 -1.72
CA ASN A 218 -8.65 8.33 -1.92
C ASN A 218 -8.78 7.51 -0.62
N SER A 219 -8.21 7.98 0.48
CA SER A 219 -8.20 7.27 1.77
C SER A 219 -9.60 7.17 2.40
N VAL A 220 -9.74 6.26 3.35
CA VAL A 220 -10.96 6.16 4.18
C VAL A 220 -11.20 7.44 4.98
N HIS A 221 -10.14 8.10 5.45
CA HIS A 221 -10.23 9.32 6.24
C HIS A 221 -10.77 10.48 5.39
N ALA A 222 -10.19 10.72 4.20
CA ALA A 222 -10.68 11.78 3.32
C ALA A 222 -12.11 11.53 2.82
N ARG A 223 -12.46 10.27 2.54
CA ARG A 223 -13.85 9.92 2.18
C ARG A 223 -14.81 10.20 3.32
N ALA A 224 -14.45 9.87 4.55
CA ALA A 224 -15.27 10.12 5.73
C ALA A 224 -15.49 11.64 5.98
N ILE A 225 -14.43 12.47 5.84
CA ILE A 225 -14.56 13.93 5.90
C ILE A 225 -15.55 14.45 4.85
N ARG A 226 -15.44 14.00 3.60
CA ARG A 226 -16.38 14.40 2.52
C ARG A 226 -17.83 13.98 2.79
N GLN A 227 -18.02 12.90 3.54
CA GLN A 227 -19.33 12.43 4.00
C GLN A 227 -19.86 13.13 5.24
N GLY A 228 -19.14 14.15 5.74
CA GLY A 228 -19.53 14.94 6.92
C GLY A 228 -19.09 14.37 8.27
N ASN A 229 -18.23 13.35 8.28
CA ASN A 229 -17.66 12.86 9.54
C ASN A 229 -16.44 13.70 9.93
N GLU A 230 -16.65 14.72 10.71
CA GLU A 230 -15.60 15.62 11.18
C GLU A 230 -14.61 14.98 12.17
N ALA A 231 -14.90 13.80 12.71
CA ALA A 231 -13.98 13.07 13.58
C ALA A 231 -12.90 12.30 12.78
N ALA A 232 -13.04 12.16 11.46
CA ALA A 232 -12.05 11.47 10.64
C ALA A 232 -10.74 12.26 10.55
N ALA A 233 -9.61 11.56 10.48
CA ALA A 233 -8.29 12.19 10.49
C ALA A 233 -8.03 13.04 9.24
N THR A 234 -7.45 14.22 9.43
CA THR A 234 -6.95 15.14 8.41
C THR A 234 -5.43 15.23 8.47
N CYS A 235 -4.82 16.02 7.61
CA CYS A 235 -3.36 16.19 7.58
C CYS A 235 -2.78 16.56 8.96
N ILE A 236 -3.42 17.48 9.67
CA ILE A 236 -2.90 17.98 10.96
C ILE A 236 -3.05 16.98 12.12
N ASP A 237 -3.96 16.03 12.04
CA ASP A 237 -4.12 15.02 13.09
C ASP A 237 -2.89 14.11 13.14
N CYS A 238 -2.32 13.81 11.96
CA CYS A 238 -1.12 13.01 11.84
C CYS A 238 0.17 13.84 11.93
N HIS A 239 0.24 14.99 11.23
CA HIS A 239 1.47 15.77 11.12
C HIS A 239 1.63 16.87 12.16
N GLY A 240 0.57 17.20 12.90
CA GLY A 240 0.50 18.40 13.73
C GLY A 240 0.07 19.63 12.91
N SER A 241 -0.15 20.76 13.59
CA SER A 241 -0.56 22.00 12.94
C SER A 241 0.61 22.97 12.74
N HIS A 242 1.10 23.55 13.80
CA HIS A 242 2.21 24.51 13.78
C HIS A 242 3.58 23.86 13.96
N GLU A 243 3.64 22.66 14.57
CA GLU A 243 4.85 21.89 14.88
C GLU A 243 5.19 20.81 13.87
N MET A 244 4.77 20.95 12.60
CA MET A 244 4.99 19.94 11.54
C MET A 244 6.47 19.66 11.33
N ARG A 245 6.84 18.35 11.39
CA ARG A 245 8.21 17.88 11.22
C ARG A 245 8.26 16.66 10.32
N LYS A 246 9.34 16.49 9.57
CA LYS A 246 9.59 15.30 8.72
C LYS A 246 9.60 14.03 9.56
N GLY A 247 9.22 12.91 8.95
CA GLY A 247 9.15 11.61 9.62
C GLY A 247 10.49 11.09 10.16
N ASN A 248 11.63 11.58 9.66
CA ASN A 248 12.95 11.26 10.18
C ASN A 248 13.33 12.06 11.45
N ASN A 249 12.58 13.12 11.78
CA ASN A 249 12.77 13.86 13.04
C ASN A 249 12.13 13.07 14.20
N PRO A 250 12.88 12.69 15.24
CA PRO A 250 12.33 11.93 16.36
C PRO A 250 11.16 12.62 17.10
N ALA A 251 11.04 13.94 17.04
CA ALA A 251 9.94 14.68 17.64
C ALA A 251 8.69 14.77 16.75
N SER A 252 8.76 14.29 15.50
CA SER A 252 7.61 14.27 14.58
C SER A 252 6.56 13.28 15.06
N LYS A 253 5.28 13.65 14.97
CA LYS A 253 4.16 12.73 15.23
C LYS A 253 4.19 11.53 14.25
N VAL A 254 4.70 11.73 13.04
CA VAL A 254 4.83 10.69 12.00
C VAL A 254 6.22 10.05 11.98
N ALA A 255 7.08 10.31 12.97
CA ALA A 255 8.29 9.53 13.16
C ALA A 255 7.92 8.08 13.48
N ARG A 256 8.66 7.11 12.91
CA ARG A 256 8.37 5.67 13.04
C ARG A 256 8.03 5.25 14.47
N LYS A 257 8.79 5.74 15.46
CA LYS A 257 8.55 5.46 16.88
C LYS A 257 7.26 6.04 17.44
N ASN A 258 6.69 7.06 16.81
CA ASN A 258 5.49 7.76 17.28
C ASN A 258 4.22 7.33 16.53
N ILE A 259 4.34 6.63 15.39
CA ILE A 259 3.22 6.22 14.52
C ILE A 259 2.11 5.51 15.30
N ALA A 260 2.45 4.52 16.12
CA ALA A 260 1.44 3.78 16.88
C ALA A 260 0.66 4.68 17.84
N GLY A 261 1.35 5.63 18.52
CA GLY A 261 0.70 6.62 19.37
C GLY A 261 -0.19 7.59 18.62
N THR A 262 0.26 8.05 17.45
CA THR A 262 -0.49 8.96 16.58
C THR A 262 -1.78 8.33 16.08
N CYS A 263 -1.72 7.11 15.55
CA CYS A 263 -2.92 6.36 15.14
C CYS A 263 -3.82 6.02 16.34
N GLY A 264 -3.20 5.61 17.44
CA GLY A 264 -3.87 5.21 18.67
C GLY A 264 -4.65 6.34 19.37
N GLY A 265 -4.37 7.61 19.04
CA GLY A 265 -5.14 8.75 19.53
C GLY A 265 -6.64 8.68 19.17
N CYS A 266 -6.96 8.02 18.05
CA CYS A 266 -8.33 7.76 17.63
C CYS A 266 -8.66 6.25 17.62
N HIS A 267 -7.68 5.37 17.39
CA HIS A 267 -7.83 3.92 17.33
C HIS A 267 -7.27 3.24 18.60
N ALA A 268 -7.78 3.62 19.77
CA ALA A 268 -7.23 3.20 21.08
C ALA A 268 -7.26 1.68 21.28
N ASP A 269 -8.38 1.02 20.94
CA ASP A 269 -8.52 -0.44 21.09
C ASP A 269 -7.54 -1.20 20.18
N VAL A 270 -7.31 -0.67 18.97
CA VAL A 270 -6.35 -1.24 18.02
C VAL A 270 -4.91 -1.05 18.51
N LEU A 271 -4.61 0.10 19.10
CA LEU A 271 -3.31 0.36 19.73
C LEU A 271 -3.02 -0.63 20.86
N GLU A 272 -4.00 -0.91 21.71
CA GLU A 272 -3.84 -1.88 22.80
C GLU A 272 -3.54 -3.29 22.25
N GLN A 273 -4.30 -3.75 21.27
CA GLN A 273 -4.04 -5.03 20.58
C GLN A 273 -2.64 -5.08 19.97
N TYR A 274 -2.25 -4.02 19.25
CA TYR A 274 -0.93 -3.92 18.63
C TYR A 274 0.19 -3.97 19.67
N ARG A 275 0.07 -3.22 20.77
CA ARG A 275 1.08 -3.24 21.86
C ARG A 275 1.26 -4.62 22.47
N GLY A 276 0.18 -5.41 22.58
CA GLY A 276 0.22 -6.80 23.04
C GLY A 276 0.66 -7.81 21.98
N SER A 277 0.86 -7.40 20.73
CA SER A 277 1.29 -8.27 19.62
C SER A 277 2.80 -8.47 19.61
N ILE A 278 3.25 -9.50 18.87
CA ILE A 278 4.69 -9.74 18.67
C ILE A 278 5.38 -8.55 17.95
N HIS A 279 4.68 -7.90 17.03
CA HIS A 279 5.21 -6.73 16.33
C HIS A 279 5.36 -5.53 17.27
N GLY A 280 4.34 -5.25 18.09
CA GLY A 280 4.38 -4.13 19.03
C GLY A 280 5.42 -4.36 20.14
N THR A 281 5.50 -5.55 20.70
CA THR A 281 6.49 -5.88 21.74
C THR A 281 7.92 -5.87 21.22
N ALA A 282 8.15 -6.42 20.02
CA ALA A 282 9.48 -6.36 19.38
C ALA A 282 9.89 -4.91 19.06
N PHE A 283 8.95 -4.09 18.55
CA PHE A 283 9.21 -2.69 18.27
C PHE A 283 9.56 -1.92 19.56
N ALA A 284 8.79 -2.12 20.63
CA ALA A 284 9.04 -1.50 21.94
C ALA A 284 10.38 -1.93 22.54
N SER A 285 10.87 -3.13 22.21
CA SER A 285 12.18 -3.65 22.61
C SER A 285 13.34 -3.15 21.73
N GLY A 286 13.09 -2.20 20.80
CA GLY A 286 14.13 -1.59 19.96
C GLY A 286 14.40 -2.32 18.64
N VAL A 287 13.53 -3.23 18.21
CA VAL A 287 13.62 -3.85 16.88
C VAL A 287 12.95 -2.95 15.84
N ASP A 288 13.69 -2.00 15.30
CA ASP A 288 13.16 -1.03 14.31
C ASP A 288 12.59 -1.67 13.03
N ALA A 289 13.04 -2.88 12.69
CA ALA A 289 12.52 -3.64 11.55
C ALA A 289 11.13 -4.26 11.82
N SER A 290 10.64 -4.22 13.06
CA SER A 290 9.29 -4.72 13.38
C SER A 290 8.22 -3.82 12.80
N ALA A 291 7.13 -4.42 12.32
CA ALA A 291 6.08 -3.69 11.63
C ALA A 291 5.33 -2.72 12.56
N THR A 292 5.04 -1.53 12.06
CA THR A 292 4.16 -0.52 12.65
C THR A 292 2.86 -0.42 11.85
N CYS A 293 1.94 0.47 12.24
CA CYS A 293 0.65 0.62 11.58
C CYS A 293 0.78 0.90 10.07
N THR A 294 1.71 1.79 9.70
CA THR A 294 1.89 2.21 8.30
C THR A 294 2.55 1.15 7.41
N ASP A 295 3.28 0.21 7.98
CA ASP A 295 3.87 -0.89 7.21
C ASP A 295 2.79 -1.83 6.63
N CYS A 296 1.62 -1.90 7.29
CA CYS A 296 0.49 -2.71 6.85
C CYS A 296 -0.55 -1.89 6.06
N HIS A 297 -0.90 -0.70 6.56
CA HIS A 297 -2.00 0.11 6.05
C HIS A 297 -1.59 1.17 5.02
N GLY A 298 -0.28 1.41 4.86
CA GLY A 298 0.23 2.56 4.13
C GLY A 298 0.14 3.85 4.95
N GLU A 299 0.49 4.97 4.34
CA GLU A 299 0.58 6.26 5.03
C GLU A 299 -0.57 7.19 4.62
N HIS A 300 -0.60 7.63 3.36
CA HIS A 300 -1.61 8.56 2.86
C HIS A 300 -2.80 7.86 2.22
N ASN A 301 -2.57 6.75 1.50
CA ASN A 301 -3.63 5.98 0.86
C ASN A 301 -4.12 4.83 1.75
N ILE A 302 -4.64 5.16 2.93
CA ILE A 302 -5.20 4.15 3.83
C ILE A 302 -6.58 3.73 3.32
N LEU A 303 -6.68 2.52 2.77
CA LEU A 303 -7.91 1.99 2.18
C LEU A 303 -8.62 1.03 3.14
N SER A 304 -9.94 0.89 2.95
CA SER A 304 -10.74 -0.11 3.67
C SER A 304 -10.27 -1.52 3.36
N PRO A 305 -10.25 -2.46 4.32
CA PRO A 305 -9.98 -3.88 4.06
C PRO A 305 -10.95 -4.52 3.04
N LYS A 306 -12.11 -3.91 2.82
CA LYS A 306 -13.11 -4.34 1.82
C LYS A 306 -12.78 -3.85 0.40
N ASP A 307 -11.87 -2.91 0.25
CA ASP A 307 -11.44 -2.41 -1.05
C ASP A 307 -10.39 -3.37 -1.64
N ASN A 308 -10.64 -3.86 -2.85
CA ASN A 308 -9.72 -4.79 -3.52
C ASN A 308 -8.34 -4.19 -3.80
N ALA A 309 -8.21 -2.87 -3.85
CA ALA A 309 -6.93 -2.18 -3.99
C ALA A 309 -6.17 -2.03 -2.66
N SER A 310 -6.83 -2.29 -1.53
CA SER A 310 -6.22 -2.19 -0.21
C SER A 310 -5.14 -3.26 -0.02
N PRO A 311 -3.93 -2.90 0.46
CA PRO A 311 -2.92 -3.88 0.84
C PRO A 311 -3.42 -4.88 1.89
N VAL A 312 -4.28 -4.43 2.82
CA VAL A 312 -4.85 -5.24 3.90
C VAL A 312 -6.15 -5.95 3.52
N SER A 313 -6.56 -5.91 2.25
CA SER A 313 -7.69 -6.70 1.78
C SER A 313 -7.41 -8.20 1.86
N ALA A 314 -8.46 -9.02 1.93
CA ALA A 314 -8.32 -10.48 2.00
C ALA A 314 -7.46 -11.06 0.85
N LYS A 315 -7.52 -10.45 -0.33
CA LYS A 315 -6.75 -10.83 -1.52
C LYS A 315 -5.27 -10.50 -1.39
N ASN A 316 -4.93 -9.35 -0.80
CA ASN A 316 -3.59 -8.75 -0.90
C ASN A 316 -2.75 -8.95 0.37
N VAL A 317 -3.38 -9.15 1.54
CA VAL A 317 -2.69 -9.11 2.84
C VAL A 317 -1.50 -10.06 2.93
N SER A 318 -1.63 -11.28 2.40
CA SER A 318 -0.55 -12.25 2.44
C SER A 318 0.65 -11.86 1.58
N SER A 319 0.40 -11.36 0.36
CA SER A 319 1.43 -11.06 -0.64
C SER A 319 1.99 -9.64 -0.52
N GLN A 320 1.16 -8.66 -0.15
CA GLN A 320 1.58 -7.26 -0.13
C GLN A 320 2.00 -6.77 1.27
N VAL A 321 1.47 -7.38 2.34
CA VAL A 321 1.75 -6.96 3.72
C VAL A 321 2.69 -7.92 4.42
N CYS A 322 2.36 -9.21 4.49
CA CYS A 322 3.14 -10.15 5.29
C CYS A 322 4.43 -10.60 4.58
N SER A 323 4.34 -10.93 3.27
CA SER A 323 5.46 -11.53 2.55
C SER A 323 6.70 -10.64 2.38
N PRO A 324 6.61 -9.30 2.21
CA PRO A 324 7.81 -8.47 2.06
C PRO A 324 8.82 -8.63 3.18
N CYS A 325 8.35 -8.90 4.40
CA CYS A 325 9.22 -9.16 5.54
C CYS A 325 9.41 -10.66 5.78
N HIS A 326 8.32 -11.46 5.81
CA HIS A 326 8.37 -12.87 6.18
C HIS A 326 8.89 -13.81 5.07
N ALA A 327 9.05 -13.34 3.84
CA ALA A 327 9.77 -14.04 2.78
C ALA A 327 11.20 -13.49 2.57
N SER A 328 11.60 -12.45 3.30
CA SER A 328 12.93 -11.87 3.19
C SER A 328 13.95 -12.72 3.93
N VAL A 329 14.84 -13.39 3.21
CA VAL A 329 15.93 -14.21 3.79
C VAL A 329 16.76 -13.38 4.79
N LYS A 330 17.10 -12.14 4.45
CA LYS A 330 17.87 -11.23 5.32
C LYS A 330 17.20 -10.97 6.67
N LEU A 331 15.88 -10.78 6.69
CA LEU A 331 15.13 -10.51 7.92
C LEU A 331 14.89 -11.80 8.70
N THR A 332 14.53 -12.88 8.01
CA THR A 332 14.24 -14.17 8.67
C THR A 332 15.48 -14.74 9.33
N GLU A 333 16.65 -14.70 8.69
CA GLU A 333 17.93 -15.11 9.27
C GLU A 333 18.31 -14.23 10.47
N LYS A 334 18.20 -12.89 10.32
CA LYS A 334 18.56 -11.95 11.40
C LYS A 334 17.76 -12.17 12.68
N PHE A 335 16.49 -12.53 12.55
CA PHE A 335 15.58 -12.67 13.70
C PHE A 335 15.21 -14.13 14.02
N GLY A 336 15.88 -15.11 13.42
CA GLY A 336 15.62 -16.53 13.66
C GLY A 336 14.24 -17.01 13.22
N LEU A 337 13.63 -16.32 12.24
CA LEU A 337 12.34 -16.71 11.69
C LEU A 337 12.54 -17.76 10.59
N ALA A 338 11.58 -18.68 10.43
CA ALA A 338 11.64 -19.65 9.35
C ALA A 338 11.31 -18.98 8.01
N ALA A 339 12.28 -18.91 7.09
CA ALA A 339 12.17 -18.23 5.79
C ALA A 339 11.16 -18.90 4.83
N ASP A 340 10.81 -20.15 5.07
CA ASP A 340 9.94 -20.97 4.23
C ASP A 340 8.43 -20.79 4.49
N ARG A 341 8.05 -19.98 5.50
CA ARG A 341 6.65 -19.84 5.92
C ARG A 341 5.74 -19.29 4.84
N PHE A 342 6.18 -18.25 4.14
CA PHE A 342 5.40 -17.68 3.06
C PHE A 342 5.32 -18.64 1.85
N GLN A 343 6.41 -19.30 1.51
CA GLN A 343 6.42 -20.27 0.40
C GLN A 343 5.53 -21.47 0.71
N SER A 344 5.62 -22.05 1.91
CA SER A 344 4.78 -23.17 2.32
C SER A 344 3.28 -22.82 2.30
N PHE A 345 2.91 -21.58 2.74
CA PHE A 345 1.56 -21.09 2.60
C PHE A 345 1.17 -20.95 1.12
N SER A 346 2.03 -20.33 0.31
CA SER A 346 1.77 -20.06 -1.12
C SER A 346 1.57 -21.34 -1.94
N ASP A 347 2.20 -22.44 -1.52
CA ASP A 347 2.09 -23.76 -2.16
C ASP A 347 0.95 -24.60 -1.58
N SER A 348 0.36 -24.19 -0.47
CA SER A 348 -0.83 -24.82 0.11
C SER A 348 -2.09 -24.56 -0.73
N TYR A 349 -3.15 -25.33 -0.50
CA TYR A 349 -4.44 -25.08 -1.16
C TYR A 349 -4.97 -23.65 -0.88
N HIS A 350 -4.85 -23.16 0.35
CA HIS A 350 -5.27 -21.79 0.71
C HIS A 350 -4.51 -20.74 -0.10
N GLY A 351 -3.19 -20.87 -0.18
CA GLY A 351 -2.36 -19.95 -0.96
C GLY A 351 -2.64 -20.01 -2.45
N LEU A 352 -2.77 -21.21 -3.02
CA LEU A 352 -3.08 -21.42 -4.44
C LEU A 352 -4.46 -20.86 -4.81
N ALA A 353 -5.48 -21.13 -4.00
CA ALA A 353 -6.82 -20.61 -4.25
C ALA A 353 -6.90 -19.09 -4.07
N GLY A 354 -6.15 -18.52 -3.11
CA GLY A 354 -6.01 -17.07 -2.94
C GLY A 354 -5.32 -16.40 -4.13
N LYS A 355 -4.22 -16.97 -4.64
CA LYS A 355 -3.57 -16.53 -5.90
C LYS A 355 -4.53 -16.60 -7.09
N ALA A 356 -5.39 -17.61 -7.10
CA ALA A 356 -6.42 -17.77 -8.11
C ALA A 356 -7.59 -16.78 -7.99
N GLY A 357 -7.57 -15.88 -7.00
CA GLY A 357 -8.56 -14.81 -6.80
C GLY A 357 -9.68 -15.13 -5.82
N SER A 358 -9.68 -16.29 -5.16
CA SER A 358 -10.66 -16.59 -4.11
C SER A 358 -10.40 -15.74 -2.87
N VAL A 359 -11.42 -15.01 -2.43
CA VAL A 359 -11.41 -14.20 -1.20
C VAL A 359 -11.99 -14.93 0.02
N GLU A 360 -12.58 -16.10 -0.20
CA GLU A 360 -13.20 -16.93 0.85
C GLU A 360 -12.19 -17.85 1.54
N VAL A 361 -11.04 -18.08 0.92
CA VAL A 361 -9.99 -18.93 1.48
C VAL A 361 -9.19 -18.21 2.56
N ALA A 362 -8.67 -19.00 3.50
CA ALA A 362 -7.83 -18.45 4.56
C ALA A 362 -6.55 -17.80 4.01
N ASN A 363 -6.21 -16.64 4.53
CA ASN A 363 -4.96 -15.93 4.33
C ASN A 363 -4.15 -15.89 5.63
N CYS A 364 -2.98 -15.25 5.64
CA CYS A 364 -2.14 -15.17 6.84
C CYS A 364 -2.91 -14.59 8.04
N ALA A 365 -3.65 -13.50 7.84
CA ALA A 365 -4.40 -12.82 8.90
C ALA A 365 -5.57 -13.67 9.43
N SER A 366 -6.16 -14.54 8.61
CA SER A 366 -7.27 -15.42 9.03
C SER A 366 -6.85 -16.36 10.15
N CYS A 367 -5.60 -16.83 10.13
CA CYS A 367 -5.06 -17.73 11.15
C CYS A 367 -4.33 -16.98 12.28
N HIS A 368 -3.49 -16.01 11.91
CA HIS A 368 -2.60 -15.32 12.84
C HIS A 368 -3.25 -14.14 13.57
N GLY A 369 -4.40 -13.67 13.14
CA GLY A 369 -5.00 -12.41 13.58
C GLY A 369 -4.48 -11.21 12.79
N VAL A 370 -4.92 -10.01 13.14
CA VAL A 370 -4.59 -8.76 12.42
C VAL A 370 -3.75 -7.82 13.29
N HIS A 371 -4.25 -7.41 14.45
CA HIS A 371 -3.55 -6.47 15.34
C HIS A 371 -2.97 -7.17 16.57
N ASP A 372 -3.51 -8.33 16.96
CA ASP A 372 -3.19 -9.15 18.11
C ASP A 372 -2.30 -10.37 17.76
N ILE A 373 -1.45 -10.23 16.74
CA ILE A 373 -0.58 -11.32 16.25
C ILE A 373 0.39 -11.77 17.35
N LYS A 374 0.31 -13.05 17.75
CA LYS A 374 1.12 -13.64 18.81
C LYS A 374 1.83 -14.90 18.35
N PRO A 375 3.00 -15.25 18.92
CA PRO A 375 3.70 -16.49 18.60
C PRO A 375 2.89 -17.71 19.03
N SER A 376 3.11 -18.85 18.39
CA SER A 376 2.43 -20.12 18.71
C SER A 376 2.70 -20.62 20.13
N SER A 377 3.78 -20.18 20.76
CA SER A 377 4.13 -20.47 22.17
C SER A 377 3.23 -19.74 23.17
N ASP A 378 2.60 -18.63 22.78
CA ASP A 378 1.64 -17.93 23.64
C ASP A 378 0.31 -18.69 23.67
N SER A 379 -0.15 -19.06 24.85
CA SER A 379 -1.40 -19.82 25.02
C SER A 379 -2.65 -19.05 24.58
N THR A 380 -2.58 -17.71 24.48
CA THR A 380 -3.67 -16.84 24.01
C THR A 380 -3.64 -16.65 22.50
N SER A 381 -2.58 -17.07 21.82
CA SER A 381 -2.45 -16.99 20.37
C SER A 381 -3.50 -17.84 19.66
N ARG A 382 -4.07 -17.35 18.57
CA ARG A 382 -4.99 -18.10 17.70
C ARG A 382 -4.35 -19.36 17.12
N ILE A 383 -3.03 -19.34 16.93
CA ILE A 383 -2.24 -20.46 16.37
C ILE A 383 -1.54 -21.32 17.44
N SER A 384 -1.84 -21.11 18.72
CA SER A 384 -1.37 -22.05 19.76
C SER A 384 -2.08 -23.40 19.59
N LYS A 385 -1.41 -24.50 19.96
CA LYS A 385 -1.98 -25.86 19.84
C LYS A 385 -3.37 -25.99 20.44
N LYS A 386 -3.62 -25.31 21.58
CA LYS A 386 -4.93 -25.32 22.26
C LYS A 386 -6.04 -24.62 21.47
N ASN A 387 -5.70 -23.67 20.64
CA ASN A 387 -6.67 -22.81 19.93
C ASN A 387 -6.83 -23.19 18.44
N LEU A 388 -5.94 -24.04 17.89
CA LEU A 388 -5.94 -24.37 16.46
C LEU A 388 -7.29 -24.96 15.99
N ALA A 389 -7.87 -25.89 16.73
CA ALA A 389 -9.15 -26.50 16.38
C ALA A 389 -10.26 -25.43 16.25
N ARG A 390 -10.28 -24.47 17.17
CA ARG A 390 -11.23 -23.33 17.11
C ARG A 390 -10.92 -22.42 15.93
N THR A 391 -9.66 -22.10 15.68
CA THR A 391 -9.24 -21.25 14.57
C THR A 391 -9.55 -21.88 13.22
N CYS A 392 -9.25 -23.16 13.03
CA CYS A 392 -9.63 -23.88 11.81
C CYS A 392 -11.15 -24.05 11.69
N GLY A 393 -11.85 -24.25 12.82
CA GLY A 393 -13.29 -24.43 12.90
C GLY A 393 -14.12 -23.24 12.44
N THR A 394 -13.54 -22.03 12.35
CA THR A 394 -14.24 -20.85 11.79
C THR A 394 -14.63 -21.04 10.32
N CYS A 395 -13.87 -21.86 9.57
CA CYS A 395 -14.13 -22.15 8.16
C CYS A 395 -14.36 -23.66 7.91
N HIS A 396 -13.85 -24.53 8.78
CA HIS A 396 -13.98 -26.00 8.69
C HIS A 396 -14.88 -26.54 9.81
N PRO A 397 -16.22 -26.60 9.59
CA PRO A 397 -17.14 -27.13 10.60
C PRO A 397 -16.73 -28.54 11.05
N GLY A 398 -16.63 -28.76 12.37
CA GLY A 398 -16.21 -30.04 12.94
C GLY A 398 -14.69 -30.22 13.05
N ALA A 399 -13.89 -29.18 12.76
CA ALA A 399 -12.44 -29.26 13.03
C ALA A 399 -12.17 -29.56 14.51
N ASN A 400 -11.35 -30.58 14.75
CA ASN A 400 -10.98 -31.06 16.09
C ASN A 400 -9.46 -31.22 16.19
N GLU A 401 -8.97 -31.75 17.29
CA GLU A 401 -7.54 -31.94 17.51
C GLU A 401 -6.88 -32.87 16.48
N ASN A 402 -7.60 -33.87 15.96
CA ASN A 402 -7.07 -34.74 14.91
C ASN A 402 -6.90 -33.98 13.59
N PHE A 403 -7.84 -33.07 13.25
CA PHE A 403 -7.74 -32.22 12.08
C PHE A 403 -6.49 -31.30 12.13
N THR A 404 -6.08 -30.87 13.33
CA THR A 404 -4.98 -29.94 13.55
C THR A 404 -3.62 -30.59 13.83
N LYS A 405 -3.52 -31.93 13.80
CA LYS A 405 -2.23 -32.66 14.00
C LYS A 405 -1.22 -32.40 12.88
N GLY A 406 -1.68 -32.17 11.65
CA GLY A 406 -0.83 -31.86 10.52
C GLY A 406 -0.19 -30.48 10.65
N ALA A 407 1.09 -30.35 10.30
CA ALA A 407 1.75 -29.06 10.22
C ALA A 407 1.19 -28.26 9.04
N VAL A 408 0.83 -26.99 9.29
CA VAL A 408 0.24 -26.11 8.28
C VAL A 408 1.30 -25.58 7.31
N HIS A 409 2.48 -25.26 7.83
CA HIS A 409 3.61 -24.75 7.07
C HIS A 409 4.59 -25.90 6.77
N VAL A 410 4.35 -26.62 5.67
CA VAL A 410 5.18 -27.75 5.23
C VAL A 410 5.66 -27.51 3.81
N LEU A 411 6.97 -27.63 3.60
CA LEU A 411 7.58 -27.73 2.28
C LEU A 411 8.09 -29.15 2.06
N ALA A 412 7.56 -29.83 1.09
CA ALA A 412 7.98 -31.19 0.73
C ALA A 412 9.45 -31.27 0.28
N THR A 413 10.02 -30.14 -0.13
CA THR A 413 11.43 -30.00 -0.55
C THR A 413 12.36 -29.52 0.55
N SER A 414 11.85 -29.25 1.77
CA SER A 414 12.66 -28.78 2.90
C SER A 414 13.43 -29.94 3.54
N SER A 415 14.72 -29.77 3.73
CA SER A 415 15.58 -30.72 4.45
C SER A 415 15.25 -30.87 5.95
N ASN A 416 14.40 -30.00 6.48
CA ASN A 416 14.01 -30.01 7.90
C ASN A 416 13.18 -31.24 8.27
N ASP A 417 12.40 -31.82 7.33
CA ASP A 417 11.77 -33.12 7.48
C ASP A 417 12.48 -34.13 6.56
N ARG A 418 13.45 -34.86 7.14
CA ARG A 418 14.31 -35.79 6.41
C ARG A 418 13.52 -36.89 5.69
N LEU A 419 12.45 -37.39 6.30
CA LEU A 419 11.64 -38.46 5.71
C LEU A 419 10.87 -37.91 4.49
N LEU A 420 10.20 -36.78 4.67
CA LEU A 420 9.43 -36.13 3.62
C LEU A 420 10.33 -35.72 2.44
N TYR A 421 11.52 -35.19 2.75
CA TYR A 421 12.52 -34.83 1.73
C TYR A 421 13.00 -36.04 0.92
N LEU A 422 13.32 -37.16 1.59
CA LEU A 422 13.77 -38.38 0.90
C LEU A 422 12.66 -38.97 0.03
N VAL A 423 11.42 -39.02 0.53
CA VAL A 423 10.28 -39.53 -0.22
C VAL A 423 9.99 -38.64 -1.43
N SER A 424 9.92 -37.34 -1.25
CA SER A 424 9.65 -36.41 -2.36
C SER A 424 10.77 -36.40 -3.41
N SER A 425 12.04 -36.42 -2.97
CA SER A 425 13.19 -36.46 -3.86
C SER A 425 13.24 -37.76 -4.65
N GLY A 426 12.99 -38.89 -3.98
CA GLY A 426 12.89 -40.20 -4.63
C GLY A 426 11.75 -40.25 -5.66
N TYR A 427 10.59 -39.67 -5.33
CA TYR A 427 9.46 -39.60 -6.24
C TYR A 427 9.72 -38.68 -7.46
N ILE A 428 10.34 -37.52 -7.24
CA ILE A 428 10.75 -36.63 -8.34
C ILE A 428 11.75 -37.33 -9.26
N LEU A 429 12.75 -38.03 -8.70
CA LEU A 429 13.71 -38.79 -9.47
C LEU A 429 13.02 -39.89 -10.31
N LEU A 430 12.09 -40.61 -9.70
CA LEU A 430 11.29 -41.63 -10.40
C LEU A 430 10.50 -41.02 -11.58
N ILE A 431 9.83 -39.90 -11.38
CA ILE A 431 9.10 -39.19 -12.42
C ILE A 431 10.04 -38.78 -13.57
N VAL A 432 11.19 -38.21 -13.26
CA VAL A 432 12.18 -37.78 -14.28
C VAL A 432 12.70 -38.96 -15.07
N LEU A 433 13.03 -40.09 -14.41
CA LEU A 433 13.51 -41.27 -15.06
C LEU A 433 12.44 -41.93 -15.95
N VAL A 434 11.20 -42.06 -15.45
CA VAL A 434 10.11 -42.70 -16.21
C VAL A 434 9.67 -41.82 -17.37
N ILE A 435 9.30 -40.55 -17.10
CA ILE A 435 8.81 -39.65 -18.15
C ILE A 435 9.95 -39.29 -19.12
N GLY A 436 11.14 -38.99 -18.62
CA GLY A 436 12.31 -38.74 -19.48
C GLY A 436 12.68 -39.92 -20.33
N GLY A 437 12.69 -41.12 -19.76
CA GLY A 437 12.91 -42.39 -20.49
C GLY A 437 11.85 -42.63 -21.58
N MET A 438 10.57 -42.38 -21.26
CA MET A 438 9.47 -42.48 -22.23
C MET A 438 9.61 -41.46 -23.38
N ILE A 439 9.95 -40.24 -23.08
CA ILE A 439 10.17 -39.17 -24.08
C ILE A 439 11.30 -39.58 -25.02
N VAL A 440 12.45 -40.01 -24.49
CA VAL A 440 13.60 -40.43 -25.29
C VAL A 440 13.23 -41.63 -26.17
N HIS A 441 12.59 -42.65 -25.58
CA HIS A 441 12.16 -43.83 -26.29
C HIS A 441 11.20 -43.51 -27.45
N ASN A 442 10.16 -42.72 -27.17
CA ASN A 442 9.16 -42.34 -28.19
C ASN A 442 9.75 -41.42 -29.26
N ALA A 443 10.67 -40.53 -28.91
CA ALA A 443 11.39 -39.70 -29.89
C ALA A 443 12.24 -40.53 -30.83
N LEU A 444 12.97 -41.53 -30.33
CA LEU A 444 13.76 -42.45 -31.15
C LEU A 444 12.88 -43.29 -32.08
N ASP A 445 11.77 -43.82 -31.56
CA ASP A 445 10.80 -44.57 -32.37
C ASP A 445 10.17 -43.70 -33.46
N PHE A 446 9.78 -42.47 -33.11
CA PHE A 446 9.23 -41.50 -34.06
C PHE A 446 10.23 -41.14 -35.17
N VAL A 447 11.47 -40.82 -34.83
CA VAL A 447 12.52 -40.48 -35.79
C VAL A 447 12.76 -41.68 -36.74
N ARG A 448 12.83 -42.89 -36.19
CA ARG A 448 13.03 -44.12 -37.00
C ARG A 448 11.86 -44.35 -37.93
N LYS A 449 10.63 -44.26 -37.44
CA LYS A 449 9.40 -44.41 -38.25
C LYS A 449 9.31 -43.36 -39.36
N SER A 450 9.61 -42.09 -39.01
CA SER A 450 9.57 -40.97 -39.96
C SER A 450 10.60 -41.14 -41.08
N LYS A 451 11.85 -41.56 -40.74
CA LYS A 451 12.88 -41.87 -41.74
C LYS A 451 12.43 -43.02 -42.68
N ARG A 452 11.87 -44.09 -42.11
CA ARG A 452 11.35 -45.22 -42.96
C ARG A 452 10.19 -44.76 -43.83
N GLN A 453 9.25 -43.99 -43.33
CA GLN A 453 8.13 -43.47 -44.11
C GLN A 453 8.61 -42.55 -45.23
N LEU A 454 9.65 -41.78 -45.02
CA LEU A 454 10.28 -40.97 -46.07
C LEU A 454 10.93 -41.82 -47.14
N MET A 455 11.63 -42.91 -46.74
CA MET A 455 12.22 -43.88 -47.70
C MET A 455 11.16 -44.60 -48.52
N TYR A 456 10.00 -44.98 -47.93
CA TYR A 456 8.85 -45.51 -48.68
C TYR A 456 8.32 -44.51 -49.70
N ARG A 457 8.14 -43.23 -49.29
CA ARG A 457 7.68 -42.19 -50.21
C ARG A 457 8.65 -41.90 -51.35
N ARG A 458 9.95 -42.12 -51.12
CA ARG A 458 11.02 -41.95 -52.13
C ARG A 458 11.22 -43.18 -52.99
N GLY A 459 10.42 -44.27 -52.85
CA GLY A 459 10.54 -45.47 -53.57
C GLY A 459 11.77 -46.34 -53.25
N GLN A 460 12.50 -45.99 -52.18
CA GLN A 460 13.72 -46.70 -51.76
C GLN A 460 13.43 -47.96 -50.92
N LEU A 461 12.20 -48.15 -50.49
CA LEU A 461 11.74 -49.33 -49.76
C LEU A 461 10.39 -49.74 -50.30
N GLN A 462 10.23 -51.09 -50.54
CA GLN A 462 8.95 -51.71 -50.95
C GLN A 462 8.13 -52.05 -49.68
N HIS A 463 6.81 -51.86 -49.75
CA HIS A 463 5.87 -52.32 -48.74
C HIS A 463 5.72 -53.85 -48.79
N HIS A 464 6.43 -54.57 -47.96
CA HIS A 464 6.11 -55.96 -47.71
C HIS A 464 4.84 -56.06 -46.85
N ARG A 465 3.73 -56.49 -47.42
CA ARG A 465 2.53 -56.91 -46.67
C ARG A 465 2.82 -58.30 -46.07
N ALA A 466 3.42 -58.28 -44.85
CA ALA A 466 3.43 -59.54 -44.09
C ALA A 466 2.00 -59.76 -43.55
N GLY A 467 1.52 -61.02 -43.74
CA GLY A 467 0.21 -61.42 -43.20
C GLY A 467 0.20 -61.38 -41.69
N HIS A 468 -0.26 -60.24 -41.13
CA HIS A 468 -0.37 -60.07 -39.69
C HIS A 468 -1.65 -60.69 -39.17
N ARG A 469 -1.58 -61.58 -38.16
CA ARG A 469 -2.75 -61.95 -37.34
C ARG A 469 -3.38 -60.70 -36.72
N LEU A 470 -4.67 -60.45 -37.03
CA LEU A 470 -5.42 -59.37 -36.44
C LEU A 470 -5.93 -59.80 -35.04
N TYR A 471 -5.53 -59.10 -34.02
CA TYR A 471 -6.06 -59.23 -32.66
C TYR A 471 -7.13 -58.18 -32.38
N LEU A 472 -8.27 -58.57 -31.78
CA LEU A 472 -9.18 -57.61 -31.17
C LEU A 472 -8.53 -57.07 -29.89
N ARG A 473 -7.80 -55.96 -30.02
CA ARG A 473 -7.04 -55.38 -28.90
C ARG A 473 -7.94 -54.90 -27.79
N MET A 474 -8.98 -54.14 -28.11
CA MET A 474 -9.93 -53.59 -27.16
C MET A 474 -11.37 -53.76 -27.64
N SER A 475 -12.24 -54.29 -26.77
CA SER A 475 -13.70 -54.28 -26.99
C SER A 475 -14.25 -52.89 -26.88
N LEU A 476 -15.52 -52.68 -27.28
CA LEU A 476 -16.19 -51.39 -27.12
C LEU A 476 -16.20 -50.92 -25.66
N GLY A 477 -16.52 -51.82 -24.72
CA GLY A 477 -16.50 -51.50 -23.27
C GLY A 477 -15.11 -51.09 -22.77
N GLU A 478 -14.05 -51.79 -23.19
CA GLU A 478 -12.66 -51.46 -22.84
C GLU A 478 -12.25 -50.11 -23.44
N ARG A 479 -12.71 -49.77 -24.66
CA ARG A 479 -12.48 -48.44 -25.26
C ARG A 479 -13.18 -47.31 -24.52
N ILE A 480 -14.43 -47.54 -24.05
CA ILE A 480 -15.19 -46.56 -23.26
C ILE A 480 -14.49 -46.33 -21.93
N GLN A 481 -14.07 -47.39 -21.22
CA GLN A 481 -13.33 -47.25 -19.96
C GLN A 481 -12.04 -46.45 -20.17
N HIS A 482 -11.27 -46.78 -21.18
CA HIS A 482 -10.03 -46.07 -21.51
C HIS A 482 -10.31 -44.62 -21.89
N GLY A 483 -11.36 -44.33 -22.67
CA GLY A 483 -11.76 -42.98 -23.04
C GLY A 483 -12.17 -42.14 -21.83
N LEU A 484 -12.95 -42.71 -20.92
CA LEU A 484 -13.34 -42.03 -19.68
C LEU A 484 -12.13 -41.72 -18.78
N LEU A 485 -11.22 -42.68 -18.66
CA LEU A 485 -9.99 -42.50 -17.90
C LEU A 485 -9.14 -41.37 -18.49
N VAL A 486 -8.88 -41.39 -19.80
CA VAL A 486 -8.09 -40.35 -20.49
C VAL A 486 -8.75 -38.98 -20.36
N ALA A 487 -10.07 -38.89 -20.60
CA ALA A 487 -10.79 -37.63 -20.51
C ALA A 487 -10.76 -37.04 -19.07
N SER A 488 -11.02 -37.90 -18.07
CA SER A 488 -10.98 -37.46 -16.67
C SER A 488 -9.56 -37.07 -16.24
N PHE A 489 -8.55 -37.84 -16.63
CA PHE A 489 -7.14 -37.53 -16.34
C PHE A 489 -6.70 -36.19 -16.96
N CYS A 490 -6.95 -36.01 -18.27
CA CYS A 490 -6.60 -34.74 -18.94
C CYS A 490 -7.31 -33.55 -18.30
N THR A 491 -8.60 -33.69 -17.93
CA THR A 491 -9.34 -32.65 -17.25
C THR A 491 -8.75 -32.34 -15.88
N LEU A 492 -8.39 -33.35 -15.09
CA LEU A 492 -7.73 -33.19 -13.79
C LEU A 492 -6.38 -32.48 -13.92
N VAL A 493 -5.57 -32.86 -14.91
CA VAL A 493 -4.26 -32.24 -15.18
C VAL A 493 -4.44 -30.77 -15.54
N LEU A 494 -5.27 -30.47 -16.53
CA LEU A 494 -5.48 -29.08 -16.97
C LEU A 494 -6.03 -28.19 -15.86
N THR A 495 -7.05 -28.66 -15.15
CA THR A 495 -7.67 -27.90 -14.05
C THR A 495 -6.75 -27.77 -12.83
N GLY A 496 -5.93 -28.79 -12.54
CA GLY A 496 -4.94 -28.80 -11.47
C GLY A 496 -3.77 -27.84 -11.77
N PHE A 497 -3.22 -27.88 -12.98
CA PHE A 497 -2.17 -26.94 -13.39
C PHE A 497 -2.68 -25.50 -13.46
N ALA A 498 -3.92 -25.27 -13.89
CA ALA A 498 -4.53 -23.96 -13.87
C ALA A 498 -4.66 -23.40 -12.44
N LEU A 499 -4.84 -24.25 -11.43
CA LEU A 499 -4.80 -23.84 -10.03
C LEU A 499 -3.36 -23.57 -9.55
N LYS A 500 -2.43 -24.45 -9.89
CA LYS A 500 -1.02 -24.35 -9.43
C LYS A 500 -0.29 -23.17 -10.06
N PHE A 501 -0.63 -22.83 -11.32
CA PHE A 501 0.04 -21.79 -12.11
C PHE A 501 -0.97 -20.79 -12.68
N PRO A 502 -1.68 -20.01 -11.83
CA PRO A 502 -2.76 -19.11 -12.26
C PRO A 502 -2.28 -17.95 -13.14
N ASP A 503 -0.99 -17.60 -13.08
CA ASP A 503 -0.37 -16.54 -13.87
C ASP A 503 0.38 -17.05 -15.11
N ALA A 504 0.27 -18.35 -15.41
CA ALA A 504 0.86 -18.90 -16.63
C ALA A 504 0.22 -18.28 -17.88
N TRP A 505 1.00 -18.08 -18.93
CA TRP A 505 0.60 -17.41 -20.17
C TRP A 505 -0.69 -17.97 -20.82
N TRP A 506 -1.01 -19.24 -20.59
CA TRP A 506 -2.21 -19.92 -21.10
C TRP A 506 -3.40 -19.88 -20.12
N VAL A 507 -3.17 -19.58 -18.84
CA VAL A 507 -4.19 -19.49 -17.78
C VAL A 507 -4.64 -18.06 -17.53
N ALA A 508 -3.68 -17.12 -17.48
CA ALA A 508 -3.95 -15.72 -17.19
C ALA A 508 -5.03 -15.10 -18.09
N PRO A 509 -5.02 -15.32 -19.43
CA PRO A 509 -6.07 -14.79 -20.30
C PRO A 509 -7.47 -15.35 -19.96
N ILE A 510 -7.57 -16.64 -19.60
CA ILE A 510 -8.85 -17.26 -19.24
C ILE A 510 -9.39 -16.65 -17.95
N ARG A 511 -8.52 -16.42 -16.96
CA ARG A 511 -8.88 -15.81 -15.68
C ARG A 511 -9.35 -14.37 -15.85
N GLU A 512 -8.67 -13.59 -16.69
CA GLU A 512 -8.96 -12.17 -16.92
C GLU A 512 -10.22 -11.96 -17.76
N LEU A 513 -10.39 -12.76 -18.81
CA LEU A 513 -11.55 -12.65 -19.70
C LEU A 513 -12.84 -13.19 -19.08
N SER A 514 -12.76 -14.24 -18.25
CA SER A 514 -13.92 -14.86 -17.64
C SER A 514 -13.62 -15.41 -16.25
N PRO A 515 -13.73 -14.59 -15.19
CA PRO A 515 -13.60 -15.06 -13.80
C PRO A 515 -14.55 -16.21 -13.47
N PHE A 516 -15.74 -16.25 -14.07
CA PHE A 516 -16.72 -17.33 -13.91
C PHE A 516 -16.20 -18.64 -14.50
N ALA A 517 -15.69 -18.64 -15.72
CA ALA A 517 -15.11 -19.84 -16.34
C ALA A 517 -13.92 -20.37 -15.54
N PHE A 518 -13.10 -19.46 -15.02
CA PHE A 518 -11.98 -19.83 -14.15
C PHE A 518 -12.44 -20.45 -12.82
N ALA A 519 -13.50 -19.93 -12.21
CA ALA A 519 -14.10 -20.49 -11.00
C ALA A 519 -14.73 -21.87 -11.27
N ALA A 520 -15.39 -22.05 -12.41
CA ALA A 520 -16.01 -23.32 -12.81
C ALA A 520 -15.02 -24.49 -12.92
N ARG A 521 -13.68 -24.22 -13.12
CA ARG A 521 -12.64 -25.25 -13.12
C ARG A 521 -12.66 -26.14 -11.88
N GLY A 522 -13.02 -25.58 -10.71
CA GLY A 522 -13.10 -26.33 -9.44
C GLY A 522 -14.22 -27.38 -9.47
N ILE A 523 -15.34 -27.07 -10.10
CA ILE A 523 -16.45 -28.01 -10.29
C ILE A 523 -16.05 -29.07 -11.31
N LEU A 524 -15.46 -28.68 -12.43
CA LEU A 524 -14.95 -29.61 -13.47
C LEU A 524 -13.90 -30.56 -12.89
N HIS A 525 -13.00 -30.07 -12.05
CA HIS A 525 -12.00 -30.91 -11.37
C HIS A 525 -12.67 -31.98 -10.50
N ARG A 526 -13.66 -31.61 -9.70
CA ARG A 526 -14.40 -32.54 -8.84
C ARG A 526 -15.19 -33.57 -9.64
N ILE A 527 -15.87 -33.15 -10.71
CA ILE A 527 -16.61 -34.05 -11.60
C ILE A 527 -15.63 -35.05 -12.24
N ALA A 528 -14.52 -34.58 -12.77
CA ALA A 528 -13.50 -35.43 -13.37
C ALA A 528 -12.89 -36.41 -12.37
N ALA A 529 -12.68 -35.98 -11.11
CA ALA A 529 -12.20 -36.87 -10.04
C ALA A 529 -13.22 -37.98 -9.74
N VAL A 530 -14.52 -37.65 -9.64
CA VAL A 530 -15.57 -38.65 -9.41
C VAL A 530 -15.64 -39.65 -10.58
N VAL A 531 -15.58 -39.15 -11.82
CA VAL A 531 -15.57 -40.03 -13.03
C VAL A 531 -14.35 -40.95 -13.03
N MET A 532 -13.17 -40.43 -12.67
CA MET A 532 -11.93 -41.21 -12.57
C MET A 532 -12.04 -42.31 -11.51
N VAL A 533 -12.56 -42.00 -10.31
CA VAL A 533 -12.76 -43.00 -9.25
C VAL A 533 -13.76 -44.08 -9.67
N ILE A 534 -14.90 -43.67 -10.23
CA ILE A 534 -15.92 -44.65 -10.73
C ILE A 534 -15.34 -45.54 -11.81
N SER A 535 -14.60 -44.95 -12.77
CA SER A 535 -13.92 -45.72 -13.83
C SER A 535 -12.89 -46.70 -13.28
N GLY A 536 -12.14 -46.29 -12.26
CA GLY A 536 -11.17 -47.13 -11.55
C GLY A 536 -11.84 -48.30 -10.80
N LEU A 537 -12.89 -48.05 -10.05
CA LEU A 537 -13.66 -49.06 -9.34
C LEU A 537 -14.29 -50.06 -10.33
N TYR A 538 -14.87 -49.56 -11.41
CA TYR A 538 -15.40 -50.42 -12.47
C TYR A 538 -14.31 -51.26 -13.16
N HIS A 539 -13.12 -50.67 -13.37
CA HIS A 539 -11.99 -51.40 -13.92
C HIS A 539 -11.54 -52.53 -13.01
N ILE A 540 -11.45 -52.33 -11.71
CA ILE A 540 -11.15 -53.35 -10.70
C ILE A 540 -12.18 -54.48 -10.76
N TYR A 541 -13.48 -54.14 -10.77
CA TYR A 541 -14.54 -55.14 -10.97
C TYR A 541 -14.36 -55.89 -12.30
N TYR A 542 -14.09 -55.18 -13.38
CA TYR A 542 -13.93 -55.80 -14.70
C TYR A 542 -12.79 -56.81 -14.75
N ILE A 543 -11.61 -56.49 -14.23
CA ILE A 543 -10.45 -57.39 -14.25
C ILE A 543 -10.55 -58.56 -13.26
N THR A 544 -11.38 -58.43 -12.22
CA THR A 544 -11.52 -59.47 -11.18
C THR A 544 -12.74 -60.38 -11.41
N ALA A 545 -13.87 -59.84 -11.91
CA ALA A 545 -15.13 -60.59 -12.05
C ALA A 545 -15.42 -61.07 -13.49
N VAL A 546 -15.06 -60.27 -14.50
CA VAL A 546 -15.42 -60.58 -15.90
C VAL A 546 -14.37 -61.47 -16.59
N PRO A 547 -14.76 -62.60 -17.26
CA PRO A 547 -13.80 -63.52 -17.87
C PRO A 547 -12.85 -62.86 -18.90
N ARG A 548 -13.34 -61.91 -19.68
CA ARG A 548 -12.52 -61.14 -20.63
C ARG A 548 -11.58 -60.17 -19.90
N GLY A 549 -12.01 -59.56 -18.81
CA GLY A 549 -11.19 -58.72 -17.98
C GLY A 549 -10.06 -59.46 -17.29
N LYS A 550 -10.31 -60.67 -16.78
CA LYS A 550 -9.28 -61.56 -16.24
C LYS A 550 -8.19 -61.93 -17.27
N ARG A 551 -8.59 -62.12 -18.53
CA ARG A 551 -7.64 -62.35 -19.63
C ARG A 551 -6.87 -61.05 -19.95
N LEU A 552 -7.55 -59.90 -20.00
CA LEU A 552 -6.92 -58.58 -20.19
C LEU A 552 -5.85 -58.34 -19.12
N PHE A 553 -6.16 -58.56 -17.85
CA PHE A 553 -5.21 -58.38 -16.74
C PHE A 553 -3.98 -59.30 -16.92
N ARG A 554 -4.16 -60.59 -17.27
CA ARG A 554 -3.04 -61.51 -17.54
C ARG A 554 -2.16 -61.07 -18.72
N ASP A 555 -2.79 -60.55 -19.79
CA ASP A 555 -2.07 -60.07 -20.99
C ASP A 555 -1.27 -58.79 -20.70
N LEU A 556 -1.67 -58.00 -19.66
CA LEU A 556 -1.02 -56.77 -19.21
C LEU A 556 0.05 -57.02 -18.14
N LEU A 557 0.15 -58.21 -17.56
CA LEU A 557 1.22 -58.51 -16.62
C LEU A 557 2.60 -58.43 -17.31
N PRO A 558 3.59 -57.77 -16.67
CA PRO A 558 4.95 -57.76 -17.17
C PRO A 558 5.55 -59.16 -17.14
N VAL A 559 6.23 -59.55 -18.20
CA VAL A 559 6.94 -60.82 -18.32
C VAL A 559 8.41 -60.55 -18.67
N PRO A 560 9.34 -61.48 -18.37
CA PRO A 560 10.77 -61.29 -18.68
C PRO A 560 11.07 -60.93 -20.11
N LYS A 561 10.25 -61.43 -21.05
CA LYS A 561 10.34 -61.10 -22.47
C LYS A 561 10.17 -59.60 -22.74
N ASP A 562 9.37 -58.90 -21.98
CA ASP A 562 9.13 -57.46 -22.19
C ASP A 562 10.43 -56.64 -22.06
N PHE A 563 11.33 -57.01 -21.16
CA PHE A 563 12.64 -56.39 -21.02
C PHE A 563 13.55 -56.65 -22.23
N SER A 564 13.56 -57.90 -22.74
CA SER A 564 14.34 -58.24 -23.93
C SER A 564 13.77 -57.54 -25.18
N ASP A 565 12.45 -57.44 -25.29
CA ASP A 565 11.77 -56.74 -26.37
C ASP A 565 12.06 -55.23 -26.33
N ALA A 566 12.03 -54.60 -25.15
CA ALA A 566 12.38 -53.19 -24.98
C ALA A 566 13.82 -52.90 -25.40
N TRP A 567 14.77 -53.77 -24.98
CA TRP A 567 16.17 -53.67 -25.38
C TRP A 567 16.37 -53.85 -26.90
N GLN A 568 15.69 -54.82 -27.50
CA GLN A 568 15.74 -55.06 -28.92
C GLN A 568 15.14 -53.91 -29.74
N VAL A 569 14.03 -53.31 -29.27
CA VAL A 569 13.44 -52.10 -29.91
C VAL A 569 14.40 -50.91 -29.79
N MET A 570 15.07 -50.74 -28.66
CA MET A 570 16.08 -49.70 -28.50
C MET A 570 17.21 -49.84 -29.51
N LYS A 571 17.79 -51.06 -29.62
CA LYS A 571 18.81 -51.36 -30.65
C LYS A 571 18.29 -51.09 -32.07
N TYR A 572 17.05 -51.51 -32.36
CA TYR A 572 16.43 -51.26 -33.64
C TYR A 572 16.27 -49.77 -33.94
N ASN A 573 15.77 -48.97 -32.98
CA ASN A 573 15.56 -47.54 -33.13
C ASN A 573 16.88 -46.76 -33.31
N LEU A 574 17.94 -47.20 -32.64
CA LEU A 574 19.30 -46.67 -32.81
C LEU A 574 19.99 -47.11 -34.09
N GLY A 575 19.41 -48.06 -34.85
CA GLY A 575 20.00 -48.59 -36.08
C GLY A 575 21.03 -49.71 -35.88
N LEU A 576 21.18 -50.19 -34.64
CA LEU A 576 22.10 -51.27 -34.26
C LEU A 576 21.54 -52.68 -34.58
N SER A 577 20.26 -52.79 -34.93
CA SER A 577 19.58 -54.00 -35.36
C SER A 577 18.66 -53.73 -36.53
N GLN A 578 18.51 -54.70 -37.44
CA GLN A 578 17.58 -54.63 -38.55
C GLN A 578 16.21 -55.22 -38.19
N GLU A 579 16.15 -56.04 -37.15
CA GLU A 579 14.95 -56.79 -36.77
C GLU A 579 14.24 -56.12 -35.61
N LYS A 580 12.90 -55.95 -35.75
CA LYS A 580 12.01 -55.50 -34.69
C LYS A 580 11.33 -56.72 -34.07
N PRO A 581 11.25 -56.81 -32.72
CA PRO A 581 10.59 -57.94 -32.06
C PRO A 581 9.09 -57.99 -32.41
N LEU A 582 8.56 -59.21 -32.45
CA LEU A 582 7.12 -59.45 -32.64
C LEU A 582 6.44 -59.44 -31.27
N PHE A 583 5.40 -58.63 -31.15
CA PHE A 583 4.60 -58.47 -29.95
C PHE A 583 3.34 -59.32 -29.97
N GLY A 584 2.83 -59.68 -28.80
CA GLY A 584 1.52 -60.27 -28.63
C GLY A 584 0.38 -59.25 -28.75
N ARG A 585 -0.70 -59.44 -27.95
CA ARG A 585 -1.82 -58.50 -27.90
C ARG A 585 -1.39 -57.10 -27.42
N PHE A 586 -0.47 -57.06 -26.46
CA PHE A 586 0.13 -55.85 -25.94
C PHE A 586 1.65 -55.95 -25.98
N SER A 587 2.30 -54.85 -26.29
CA SER A 587 3.75 -54.70 -26.18
C SER A 587 4.15 -54.24 -24.77
N TYR A 588 5.45 -54.23 -24.49
CA TYR A 588 5.97 -53.70 -23.22
C TYR A 588 5.59 -52.23 -23.02
N ILE A 589 5.34 -51.44 -24.08
CA ILE A 589 4.95 -50.04 -23.99
C ILE A 589 3.57 -49.91 -23.33
N GLU A 590 2.54 -50.57 -23.89
CA GLU A 590 1.19 -50.52 -23.32
C GLU A 590 1.12 -51.13 -21.92
N LYS A 591 1.93 -52.15 -21.62
CA LYS A 591 2.05 -52.72 -20.29
C LYS A 591 2.68 -51.71 -19.31
N SER A 592 3.77 -51.05 -19.71
CA SER A 592 4.42 -50.04 -18.87
C SER A 592 3.52 -48.82 -18.61
N GLU A 593 2.78 -48.35 -19.61
CA GLU A 593 1.78 -47.28 -19.48
C GLU A 593 0.66 -47.67 -18.51
N TYR A 594 0.13 -48.88 -18.62
CA TYR A 594 -0.89 -49.38 -17.70
C TYR A 594 -0.40 -49.42 -16.25
N TRP A 595 0.79 -49.99 -16.02
CA TRP A 595 1.35 -50.09 -14.67
C TRP A 595 1.84 -48.78 -14.13
N ALA A 596 2.32 -47.85 -14.95
CA ALA A 596 2.64 -46.50 -14.52
C ALA A 596 1.41 -45.78 -13.96
N LEU A 597 0.24 -45.98 -14.56
CA LEU A 597 -1.01 -45.41 -14.04
C LEU A 597 -1.48 -46.08 -12.74
N VAL A 598 -1.25 -47.38 -12.58
CA VAL A 598 -1.65 -48.12 -11.35
C VAL A 598 -0.78 -47.74 -10.16
N TRP A 599 0.49 -47.41 -10.36
CA TRP A 599 1.46 -47.07 -9.28
C TRP A 599 1.59 -45.58 -9.02
N GLY A 600 1.27 -44.68 -9.95
CA GLY A 600 1.34 -43.24 -9.83
C GLY A 600 0.04 -42.63 -9.38
#